data_40df9bbe9fc61c948c0e9dbe3a66b04b
#
_entry.id   40df9bbe9fc61c948c0e9dbe3a66b04b
#
_cell.length_a   1.000
_cell.length_b   1.000
_cell.length_c   1.000
_cell.angle_alpha   90.00
_cell.angle_beta   90.00
_cell.angle_gamma   90.00
#
_symmetry.space_group_name_H-M   'P 1'
#
loop_
_entity.id
_entity.type
_entity.pdbx_description
1 polymer ?
#
loop_
_entity_poly.entity_id
_entity_poly.type
_entity_poly.pdbx_seq_one_letter_code
_entity_poly.pdbx_strand_id
1 'polypeptide(L)'
;DWVPPRLRFWLYMAFGFLYQYVGSINTSYSNQIVSEIALLNEDIQMAGYCTLGGITVCFPVMYRLKFYMYTRQLFFVSAIGIIICNALTMSVTEPWMIWGLAFIAGFYKMLGMFGCTSVFRLCVTPSRNYAVFFPVVYIMVCGGTYLSGITTAYLTYYGNWRLMNLFVIALMMIHCGIVYFMMKPDHRSGPFLSLKGVDFIGLFLWSAFLISGMWMFTYGEHYDWWTSSTIW
;
A
#
# COMPACT_ATOMS: atom_id res chain seq x y z
N ASP A 1 11.36 -19.65 -9.98
CA ASP A 1 12.32 -18.62 -9.54
C ASP A 1 13.73 -19.05 -9.87
N TRP A 2 14.54 -18.13 -10.39
CA TRP A 2 15.96 -18.34 -10.65
C TRP A 2 16.79 -18.24 -9.36
N VAL A 3 16.16 -17.81 -8.29
CA VAL A 3 16.80 -17.56 -6.99
C VAL A 3 16.98 -18.87 -6.23
N PRO A 4 18.18 -19.15 -5.69
CA PRO A 4 18.41 -20.29 -4.82
C PRO A 4 17.45 -20.31 -3.62
N PRO A 5 17.00 -21.48 -3.14
CA PRO A 5 16.01 -21.57 -2.06
C PRO A 5 16.40 -20.80 -0.78
N ARG A 6 17.69 -20.73 -0.46
CA ARG A 6 18.22 -20.01 0.71
C ARG A 6 18.05 -18.49 0.60
N LEU A 7 18.14 -17.93 -0.62
CA LEU A 7 18.00 -16.49 -0.87
C LEU A 7 16.55 -16.07 -1.05
N ARG A 8 15.63 -16.98 -1.37
CA ARG A 8 14.21 -16.66 -1.54
C ARG A 8 13.61 -16.01 -0.30
N PHE A 9 13.92 -16.55 0.86
CA PHE A 9 13.45 -15.99 2.14
C PHE A 9 13.81 -14.51 2.28
N TRP A 10 15.09 -14.18 2.11
CA TRP A 10 15.61 -12.83 2.25
C TRP A 10 15.05 -11.88 1.19
N LEU A 11 14.90 -12.36 -0.04
CA LEU A 11 14.34 -11.57 -1.13
C LEU A 11 12.88 -11.18 -0.87
N TYR A 12 12.04 -12.14 -0.50
CA TYR A 12 10.63 -11.85 -0.22
C TYR A 12 10.44 -11.06 1.07
N MET A 13 11.33 -11.24 2.04
CA MET A 13 11.39 -10.40 3.23
C MET A 13 11.72 -8.94 2.86
N ALA A 14 12.72 -8.73 2.02
CA ALA A 14 13.10 -7.40 1.54
C ALA A 14 11.96 -6.75 0.73
N PHE A 15 11.26 -7.50 -0.11
CA PHE A 15 10.11 -6.99 -0.85
C PHE A 15 8.95 -6.60 0.06
N GLY A 16 8.60 -7.44 1.03
CA GLY A 16 7.55 -7.12 1.99
C GLY A 16 7.88 -5.88 2.83
N PHE A 17 9.14 -5.78 3.27
CA PHE A 17 9.65 -4.60 3.95
C PHE A 17 9.54 -3.35 3.06
N LEU A 18 9.93 -3.45 1.78
CA LEU A 18 9.87 -2.35 0.82
C LEU A 18 8.43 -1.86 0.58
N TYR A 19 7.46 -2.76 0.38
CA TYR A 19 6.05 -2.39 0.23
C TYR A 19 5.50 -1.67 1.45
N GLN A 20 5.88 -2.12 2.64
CA GLN A 20 5.46 -1.47 3.88
C GLN A 20 6.13 -0.11 4.05
N TYR A 21 7.43 -0.02 3.80
CA TYR A 21 8.22 1.20 3.86
C TYR A 21 7.66 2.29 2.92
N VAL A 22 7.49 1.96 1.64
CA VAL A 22 6.98 2.88 0.63
C VAL A 22 5.55 3.32 0.94
N GLY A 23 4.69 2.41 1.35
CA GLY A 23 3.30 2.74 1.67
C GLY A 23 3.12 3.59 2.92
N SER A 24 4.10 3.63 3.81
CA SER A 24 4.07 4.46 5.02
C SER A 24 4.64 5.86 4.81
N ILE A 25 5.45 6.07 3.78
CA ILE A 25 6.01 7.38 3.44
C ILE A 25 4.89 8.42 3.25
N ASN A 26 3.86 8.08 2.50
CA ASN A 26 2.77 9.00 2.16
C ASN A 26 2.00 9.56 3.37
N THR A 27 2.03 8.87 4.51
CA THR A 27 1.39 9.31 5.75
C THR A 27 2.32 10.10 6.67
N SER A 28 3.62 10.09 6.41
CA SER A 28 4.63 10.63 7.32
C SER A 28 5.01 12.09 7.07
N TYR A 29 4.73 12.64 5.86
CA TYR A 29 5.10 14.03 5.51
C TYR A 29 3.92 15.01 5.47
N SER A 30 2.86 14.69 6.22
CA SER A 30 1.61 15.45 6.26
C SER A 30 1.80 16.96 6.50
N ASN A 31 2.59 17.34 7.49
CA ASN A 31 2.74 18.74 7.90
C ASN A 31 3.37 19.65 6.83
N GLN A 32 4.15 19.10 5.92
CA GLN A 32 4.78 19.91 4.85
C GLN A 32 3.86 20.13 3.66
N ILE A 33 3.04 19.12 3.32
CA ILE A 33 2.02 19.28 2.29
C ILE A 33 1.02 20.35 2.72
N VAL A 34 0.60 20.34 4.00
CA VAL A 34 -0.28 21.35 4.59
C VAL A 34 0.25 22.76 4.34
N SER A 35 1.54 22.99 4.59
CA SER A 35 2.12 24.33 4.46
C SER A 35 2.31 24.79 3.01
N GLU A 36 2.54 23.88 2.06
CA GLU A 36 2.81 24.26 0.66
C GLU A 36 1.57 24.34 -0.22
N ILE A 37 0.57 23.47 0.01
CA ILE A 37 -0.63 23.40 -0.84
C ILE A 37 -1.85 24.05 -0.15
N ALA A 38 -1.68 24.61 1.06
CA ALA A 38 -2.74 25.20 1.86
C ALA A 38 -3.91 24.23 2.15
N LEU A 39 -3.60 22.95 2.34
CA LEU A 39 -4.56 21.94 2.77
C LEU A 39 -4.78 22.00 4.28
N LEU A 40 -5.93 21.52 4.73
CA LEU A 40 -6.22 21.33 6.15
C LEU A 40 -5.51 20.05 6.67
N ASN A 41 -5.25 20.04 7.97
CA ASN A 41 -4.67 18.86 8.63
C ASN A 41 -5.62 17.65 8.54
N GLU A 42 -6.92 17.91 8.55
CA GLU A 42 -7.99 16.94 8.37
C GLU A 42 -7.93 16.28 6.99
N ASP A 43 -7.60 17.03 5.94
CA ASP A 43 -7.50 16.49 4.57
C ASP A 43 -6.44 15.40 4.48
N ILE A 44 -5.34 15.56 5.19
CA ILE A 44 -4.24 14.61 5.17
C ILE A 44 -4.53 13.40 6.07
N GLN A 45 -5.19 13.63 7.21
CA GLN A 45 -5.69 12.51 8.02
C GLN A 45 -6.68 11.66 7.21
N MET A 46 -7.57 12.32 6.47
CA MET A 46 -8.51 11.63 5.57
C MET A 46 -7.76 10.83 4.48
N ALA A 47 -6.68 11.35 3.90
CA ALA A 47 -5.84 10.60 2.96
C ALA A 47 -5.25 9.33 3.60
N GLY A 48 -4.82 9.40 4.87
CA GLY A 48 -4.39 8.24 5.66
C GLY A 48 -5.51 7.20 5.80
N TYR A 49 -6.72 7.63 6.14
CA TYR A 49 -7.89 6.75 6.25
C TYR A 49 -8.30 6.17 4.89
N CYS A 50 -8.22 6.94 3.81
CA CYS A 50 -8.45 6.42 2.45
C CYS A 50 -7.43 5.32 2.09
N THR A 51 -6.17 5.47 2.49
CA THR A 51 -5.17 4.40 2.32
C THR A 51 -5.58 3.12 3.05
N LEU A 52 -6.04 3.22 4.30
CA LEU A 52 -6.57 2.08 5.05
C LEU A 52 -7.81 1.48 4.40
N GLY A 53 -8.72 2.31 3.88
CA GLY A 53 -9.87 1.87 3.10
C GLY A 53 -9.46 1.05 1.87
N GLY A 54 -8.46 1.52 1.11
CA GLY A 54 -7.89 0.80 -0.02
C GLY A 54 -7.29 -0.56 0.35
N ILE A 55 -6.55 -0.61 1.48
CA ILE A 55 -6.03 -1.86 2.04
C ILE A 55 -7.17 -2.82 2.37
N THR A 56 -8.22 -2.35 3.04
CA THR A 56 -9.37 -3.17 3.47
C THR A 56 -10.13 -3.76 2.27
N VAL A 57 -10.34 -2.98 1.22
CA VAL A 57 -11.00 -3.42 -0.01
C VAL A 57 -10.15 -4.45 -0.78
N CYS A 58 -8.84 -4.39 -0.66
CA CYS A 58 -7.95 -5.37 -1.27
C CYS A 58 -8.10 -6.78 -0.66
N PHE A 59 -8.43 -6.92 0.63
CA PHE A 59 -8.46 -8.19 1.34
C PHE A 59 -9.33 -9.28 0.68
N PRO A 60 -10.60 -9.06 0.35
CA PRO A 60 -11.42 -10.10 -0.27
C PRO A 60 -11.01 -10.41 -1.72
N VAL A 61 -10.40 -9.46 -2.41
CA VAL A 61 -10.01 -9.60 -3.82
C VAL A 61 -8.61 -10.21 -3.98
N MET A 62 -7.68 -9.93 -3.06
CA MET A 62 -6.27 -10.30 -3.18
C MET A 62 -6.05 -11.81 -3.33
N TYR A 63 -6.87 -12.64 -2.65
CA TYR A 63 -6.77 -14.09 -2.74
C TYR A 63 -7.05 -14.58 -4.15
N ARG A 64 -8.09 -14.07 -4.79
CA ARG A 64 -8.44 -14.43 -6.16
C ARG A 64 -7.47 -13.85 -7.18
N LEU A 65 -7.01 -12.62 -6.99
CA LEU A 65 -6.00 -12.00 -7.86
C LEU A 65 -4.69 -12.78 -7.86
N LYS A 66 -4.26 -13.28 -6.69
CA LYS A 66 -3.06 -14.11 -6.59
C LYS A 66 -3.12 -15.39 -7.44
N PHE A 67 -4.29 -16.04 -7.51
CA PHE A 67 -4.47 -17.26 -8.30
C PHE A 67 -4.87 -16.98 -9.76
N TYR A 68 -5.37 -15.78 -10.04
CA TYR A 68 -5.67 -15.33 -11.40
C TYR A 68 -4.40 -14.93 -12.16
N MET A 69 -3.50 -14.19 -11.53
CA MET A 69 -2.28 -13.65 -12.13
C MET A 69 -1.05 -14.53 -11.83
N TYR A 70 -0.04 -14.42 -12.68
CA TYR A 70 1.29 -14.95 -12.37
C TYR A 70 1.94 -14.11 -11.25
N THR A 71 2.76 -14.76 -10.40
CA THR A 71 3.42 -14.07 -9.28
C THR A 71 4.24 -12.85 -9.74
N ARG A 72 4.96 -12.98 -10.85
CA ARG A 72 5.71 -11.87 -11.46
C ARG A 72 4.80 -10.73 -11.88
N GLN A 73 3.68 -11.01 -12.55
CA GLN A 73 2.70 -10.00 -12.98
C GLN A 73 2.08 -9.28 -11.79
N LEU A 74 1.78 -9.99 -10.71
CA LEU A 74 1.21 -9.41 -9.49
C LEU A 74 2.15 -8.37 -8.88
N PHE A 75 3.46 -8.65 -8.80
CA PHE A 75 4.44 -7.68 -8.32
C PHE A 75 4.60 -6.49 -9.28
N PHE A 76 4.60 -6.72 -10.60
CA PHE A 76 4.64 -5.63 -11.55
C PHE A 76 3.42 -4.72 -11.45
N VAL A 77 2.21 -5.28 -11.42
CA VAL A 77 0.97 -4.50 -11.33
C VAL A 77 0.94 -3.69 -10.04
N SER A 78 1.32 -4.28 -8.90
CA SER A 78 1.38 -3.55 -7.63
C SER A 78 2.43 -2.44 -7.65
N ALA A 79 3.62 -2.69 -8.16
CA ALA A 79 4.69 -1.70 -8.22
C ALA A 79 4.37 -0.54 -9.20
N ILE A 80 3.88 -0.87 -10.39
CA ILE A 80 3.49 0.13 -11.40
C ILE A 80 2.32 0.98 -10.86
N GLY A 81 1.34 0.35 -10.20
CA GLY A 81 0.24 1.09 -9.57
C GLY A 81 0.73 2.10 -8.53
N ILE A 82 1.68 1.72 -7.68
CA ILE A 82 2.30 2.63 -6.70
C ILE A 82 3.09 3.75 -7.41
N ILE A 83 3.85 3.44 -8.46
CA ILE A 83 4.60 4.43 -9.24
C ILE A 83 3.65 5.48 -9.85
N ILE A 84 2.57 5.04 -10.49
CA ILE A 84 1.59 5.93 -11.11
C ILE A 84 0.92 6.81 -10.04
N CYS A 85 0.49 6.24 -8.92
CA CYS A 85 -0.12 7.00 -7.83
C CYS A 85 0.83 8.08 -7.30
N ASN A 86 2.11 7.75 -7.04
CA ASN A 86 3.08 8.73 -6.55
C ASN A 86 3.42 9.79 -7.61
N ALA A 87 3.50 9.44 -8.88
CA ALA A 87 3.72 10.39 -9.96
C ALA A 87 2.55 11.40 -10.09
N LEU A 88 1.31 10.91 -10.00
CA LEU A 88 0.12 11.75 -10.03
C LEU A 88 0.03 12.63 -8.77
N THR A 89 0.40 12.13 -7.60
CA THR A 89 0.40 12.90 -6.35
C THR A 89 1.28 14.15 -6.44
N MET A 90 2.35 14.13 -7.24
CA MET A 90 3.21 15.31 -7.45
C MET A 90 2.51 16.48 -8.15
N SER A 91 1.43 16.22 -8.89
CA SER A 91 0.69 17.20 -9.69
C SER A 91 -0.65 17.59 -9.05
N VAL A 92 -0.93 17.09 -7.84
CA VAL A 92 -2.21 17.31 -7.17
C VAL A 92 -2.28 18.71 -6.58
N THR A 93 -3.45 19.34 -6.73
CA THR A 93 -3.80 20.63 -6.16
C THR A 93 -5.04 20.58 -5.26
N GLU A 94 -5.89 19.55 -5.42
CA GLU A 94 -7.17 19.43 -4.74
C GLU A 94 -7.17 18.27 -3.72
N PRO A 95 -7.81 18.42 -2.53
CA PRO A 95 -7.81 17.39 -1.48
C PRO A 95 -8.40 16.06 -1.92
N TRP A 96 -9.52 16.09 -2.65
CA TRP A 96 -10.20 14.86 -3.09
C TRP A 96 -9.36 13.99 -4.05
N MET A 97 -8.45 14.61 -4.81
CA MET A 97 -7.51 13.87 -5.65
C MET A 97 -6.51 13.09 -4.79
N ILE A 98 -6.02 13.70 -3.70
CA ILE A 98 -5.12 13.03 -2.75
C ILE A 98 -5.82 11.82 -2.12
N TRP A 99 -7.07 11.96 -1.72
CA TRP A 99 -7.86 10.87 -1.13
C TRP A 99 -8.05 9.70 -2.10
N GLY A 100 -8.40 10.00 -3.35
CA GLY A 100 -8.54 8.99 -4.39
C GLY A 100 -7.23 8.26 -4.69
N LEU A 101 -6.13 8.98 -4.83
CA LEU A 101 -4.81 8.40 -5.07
C LEU A 101 -4.30 7.59 -3.87
N ALA A 102 -4.55 8.07 -2.65
CA ALA A 102 -4.21 7.37 -1.42
C ALA A 102 -4.97 6.04 -1.29
N PHE A 103 -6.27 6.02 -1.63
CA PHE A 103 -7.08 4.81 -1.67
C PHE A 103 -6.52 3.77 -2.66
N ILE A 104 -6.23 4.20 -3.88
CA ILE A 104 -5.67 3.34 -4.94
C ILE A 104 -4.26 2.84 -4.55
N ALA A 105 -3.42 3.71 -4.00
CA ALA A 105 -2.09 3.34 -3.52
C ALA A 105 -2.16 2.32 -2.38
N GLY A 106 -3.12 2.47 -1.45
CA GLY A 106 -3.38 1.51 -0.38
C GLY A 106 -3.74 0.12 -0.91
N PHE A 107 -4.59 0.06 -1.95
CA PHE A 107 -4.94 -1.19 -2.61
C PHE A 107 -3.70 -1.89 -3.21
N TYR A 108 -2.88 -1.18 -3.98
CA TYR A 108 -1.67 -1.75 -4.59
C TYR A 108 -0.60 -2.11 -3.56
N LYS A 109 -0.44 -1.32 -2.51
CA LYS A 109 0.42 -1.65 -1.36
C LYS A 109 0.06 -3.01 -0.76
N MET A 110 -1.22 -3.20 -0.46
CA MET A 110 -1.70 -4.45 0.14
C MET A 110 -1.56 -5.63 -0.80
N LEU A 111 -1.83 -5.44 -2.09
CA LEU A 111 -1.67 -6.47 -3.11
C LEU A 111 -0.22 -6.97 -3.19
N GLY A 112 0.76 -6.07 -3.22
CA GLY A 112 2.18 -6.40 -3.21
C GLY A 112 2.62 -7.08 -1.92
N MET A 113 2.22 -6.55 -0.76
CA MET A 113 2.51 -7.12 0.55
C MET A 113 1.95 -8.54 0.70
N PHE A 114 0.71 -8.78 0.23
CA PHE A 114 0.11 -10.10 0.23
C PHE A 114 0.86 -11.09 -0.66
N GLY A 115 1.31 -10.65 -1.85
CA GLY A 115 2.18 -11.43 -2.72
C GLY A 115 3.43 -11.92 -1.97
N CYS A 116 4.10 -11.02 -1.25
CA CYS A 116 5.29 -11.34 -0.45
C CYS A 116 4.98 -12.29 0.70
N THR A 117 4.00 -11.98 1.54
CA THR A 117 3.68 -12.76 2.74
C THR A 117 3.20 -14.17 2.40
N SER A 118 2.51 -14.35 1.28
CA SER A 118 2.03 -15.66 0.86
C SER A 118 3.16 -16.61 0.44
N VAL A 119 4.19 -16.11 -0.24
CA VAL A 119 5.39 -16.90 -0.59
C VAL A 119 6.28 -17.10 0.63
N PHE A 120 6.44 -16.05 1.42
CA PHE A 120 7.19 -16.07 2.66
C PHE A 120 6.67 -17.14 3.64
N ARG A 121 5.35 -17.25 3.78
CA ARG A 121 4.72 -18.31 4.58
C ARG A 121 5.15 -19.71 4.17
N LEU A 122 5.27 -19.98 2.87
CA LEU A 122 5.71 -21.28 2.37
C LEU A 122 7.19 -21.55 2.67
N CYS A 123 8.02 -20.52 2.72
CA CYS A 123 9.45 -20.65 2.99
C CYS A 123 9.76 -20.81 4.49
N VAL A 124 9.04 -20.11 5.37
CA VAL A 124 9.35 -20.05 6.80
C VAL A 124 8.68 -21.15 7.61
N THR A 125 7.46 -21.55 7.22
CA THR A 125 6.65 -22.49 7.99
C THR A 125 6.20 -23.68 7.17
N PRO A 126 7.13 -24.52 6.65
CA PRO A 126 6.75 -25.76 5.98
C PRO A 126 6.02 -26.71 6.94
N SER A 127 6.32 -26.66 8.24
CA SER A 127 5.65 -27.40 9.33
C SER A 127 4.35 -26.79 9.84
N ARG A 128 3.85 -25.70 9.24
CA ARG A 128 2.68 -24.91 9.66
C ARG A 128 2.80 -24.31 11.08
N ASN A 129 3.97 -24.18 11.63
CA ASN A 129 4.18 -23.50 12.91
C ASN A 129 4.23 -21.98 12.70
N TYR A 130 3.16 -21.30 13.08
CA TYR A 130 3.03 -19.84 12.92
C TYR A 130 3.81 -19.03 13.96
N ALA A 131 4.37 -19.65 15.00
CA ALA A 131 5.11 -18.94 16.05
C ALA A 131 6.33 -18.18 15.50
N VAL A 132 6.95 -18.65 14.41
CA VAL A 132 8.07 -17.96 13.75
C VAL A 132 7.60 -16.99 12.68
N PHE A 133 6.49 -17.31 12.00
CA PHE A 133 5.96 -16.49 10.91
C PHE A 133 5.50 -15.11 11.37
N PHE A 134 4.66 -15.05 12.41
CA PHE A 134 4.09 -13.78 12.87
C PHE A 134 5.14 -12.78 13.38
N PRO A 135 6.13 -13.14 14.21
CA PRO A 135 7.18 -12.21 14.62
C PRO A 135 7.94 -11.62 13.43
N VAL A 136 8.27 -12.42 12.41
CA VAL A 136 9.02 -11.91 11.26
C VAL A 136 8.17 -10.97 10.40
N VAL A 137 6.89 -11.29 10.17
CA VAL A 137 5.95 -10.36 9.50
C VAL A 137 5.82 -9.07 10.28
N TYR A 138 5.74 -9.15 11.61
CA TYR A 138 5.64 -7.98 12.47
C TYR A 138 6.90 -7.09 12.38
N ILE A 139 8.09 -7.68 12.36
CA ILE A 139 9.35 -6.94 12.15
C ILE A 139 9.34 -6.23 10.78
N MET A 140 8.86 -6.89 9.71
CA MET A 140 8.75 -6.24 8.40
C MET A 140 7.78 -5.05 8.44
N VAL A 141 6.62 -5.21 9.06
CA VAL A 141 5.59 -4.17 9.12
C VAL A 141 6.06 -3.00 9.98
N CYS A 142 6.46 -3.25 11.21
CA CYS A 142 6.90 -2.19 12.13
C CYS A 142 8.21 -1.56 11.67
N GLY A 143 9.20 -2.37 11.28
CA GLY A 143 10.49 -1.87 10.80
C GLY A 143 10.35 -0.99 9.56
N GLY A 144 9.52 -1.40 8.59
CA GLY A 144 9.24 -0.60 7.40
C GLY A 144 8.58 0.74 7.73
N THR A 145 7.60 0.73 8.66
CA THR A 145 6.90 1.95 9.08
C THR A 145 7.83 2.92 9.83
N TYR A 146 8.59 2.44 10.80
CA TYR A 146 9.52 3.31 11.56
C TYR A 146 10.63 3.85 10.68
N LEU A 147 11.22 3.03 9.81
CA LEU A 147 12.26 3.49 8.89
C LEU A 147 11.73 4.53 7.90
N SER A 148 10.48 4.38 7.44
CA SER A 148 9.84 5.38 6.59
C SER A 148 9.70 6.73 7.29
N GLY A 149 9.32 6.74 8.56
CA GLY A 149 9.24 7.96 9.37
C GLY A 149 10.58 8.68 9.50
N ILE A 150 11.66 7.94 9.80
CA ILE A 150 13.03 8.50 9.90
C ILE A 150 13.48 9.07 8.56
N THR A 151 13.29 8.33 7.46
CA THR A 151 13.70 8.77 6.12
C THR A 151 12.91 10.00 5.69
N THR A 152 11.61 10.02 5.99
CA THR A 152 10.76 11.16 5.69
C THR A 152 11.24 12.39 6.46
N ALA A 153 11.45 12.29 7.76
CA ALA A 153 11.94 13.41 8.57
C ALA A 153 13.28 13.97 8.03
N TYR A 154 14.19 13.09 7.60
CA TYR A 154 15.47 13.48 7.04
C TYR A 154 15.34 14.18 5.68
N LEU A 155 14.62 13.57 4.73
CA LEU A 155 14.47 14.12 3.38
C LEU A 155 13.62 15.38 3.35
N THR A 156 12.65 15.52 4.24
CA THR A 156 11.83 16.72 4.35
C THR A 156 12.61 17.88 4.98
N TYR A 157 13.56 17.61 5.85
CA TYR A 157 14.43 18.64 6.41
C TYR A 157 15.38 19.27 5.37
N TYR A 158 15.91 18.47 4.45
CA TYR A 158 16.87 18.90 3.43
C TYR A 158 16.26 19.17 2.06
N GLY A 159 15.02 18.81 1.81
CA GLY A 159 14.39 18.90 0.50
C GLY A 159 12.92 19.28 0.56
N ASN A 160 12.25 19.05 -0.56
CA ASN A 160 10.81 19.28 -0.74
C ASN A 160 10.07 17.95 -0.65
N TRP A 161 8.79 17.96 -0.21
CA TRP A 161 7.93 16.77 -0.15
C TRP A 161 7.83 16.02 -1.51
N ARG A 162 7.96 16.72 -2.64
CA ARG A 162 8.01 16.11 -3.98
C ARG A 162 9.19 15.16 -4.15
N LEU A 163 10.29 15.42 -3.47
CA LEU A 163 11.49 14.58 -3.50
C LEU A 163 11.21 13.19 -2.89
N MET A 164 10.27 13.11 -1.95
CA MET A 164 9.82 11.85 -1.37
C MET A 164 9.11 10.98 -2.41
N ASN A 165 8.23 11.57 -3.21
CA ASN A 165 7.54 10.83 -4.27
C ASN A 165 8.52 10.30 -5.32
N LEU A 166 9.51 11.11 -5.71
CA LEU A 166 10.59 10.69 -6.62
C LEU A 166 11.40 9.54 -6.02
N PHE A 167 11.71 9.61 -4.73
CA PHE A 167 12.43 8.56 -4.03
C PHE A 167 11.64 7.24 -4.01
N VAL A 168 10.32 7.30 -3.74
CA VAL A 168 9.43 6.14 -3.83
C VAL A 168 9.40 5.55 -5.24
N ILE A 169 9.29 6.40 -6.27
CA ILE A 169 9.31 5.97 -7.67
C ILE A 169 10.62 5.26 -7.99
N ALA A 170 11.76 5.84 -7.59
CA ALA A 170 13.08 5.23 -7.83
C ALA A 170 13.20 3.86 -7.16
N LEU A 171 12.77 3.72 -5.90
CA LEU A 171 12.78 2.43 -5.19
C LEU A 171 11.89 1.40 -5.87
N MET A 172 10.69 1.79 -6.32
CA MET A 172 9.78 0.88 -7.02
C MET A 172 10.28 0.51 -8.41
N MET A 173 11.00 1.38 -9.10
CA MET A 173 11.67 1.05 -10.37
C MET A 173 12.78 0.01 -10.15
N ILE A 174 13.61 0.15 -9.11
CA ILE A 174 14.62 -0.84 -8.73
C ILE A 174 13.94 -2.18 -8.40
N HIS A 175 12.85 -2.15 -7.64
CA HIS A 175 12.05 -3.35 -7.35
C HIS A 175 11.56 -4.05 -8.63
N CYS A 176 11.00 -3.30 -9.59
CA CYS A 176 10.60 -3.83 -10.89
C CYS A 176 11.78 -4.49 -11.63
N GLY A 177 12.95 -3.88 -11.62
CA GLY A 177 14.17 -4.45 -12.19
C GLY A 177 14.53 -5.80 -11.53
N ILE A 178 14.56 -5.87 -10.22
CA ILE A 178 14.85 -7.10 -9.47
C ILE A 178 13.82 -8.19 -9.80
N VAL A 179 12.53 -7.86 -9.80
CA VAL A 179 11.44 -8.80 -10.15
C VAL A 179 11.61 -9.30 -11.59
N TYR A 180 11.99 -8.41 -12.52
CA TYR A 180 12.20 -8.77 -13.92
C TYR A 180 13.29 -9.82 -14.09
N PHE A 181 14.43 -9.63 -13.46
CA PHE A 181 15.59 -10.51 -13.62
C PHE A 181 15.51 -11.79 -12.77
N MET A 182 14.90 -11.74 -11.58
CA MET A 182 14.95 -12.84 -10.62
C MET A 182 13.74 -13.76 -10.66
N MET A 183 12.59 -13.31 -11.18
CA MET A 183 11.36 -14.12 -11.20
C MET A 183 11.07 -14.69 -12.58
N LYS A 184 10.72 -15.98 -12.62
CA LYS A 184 10.26 -16.62 -13.85
C LYS A 184 8.90 -16.08 -14.27
N PRO A 185 8.66 -15.86 -15.59
CA PRO A 185 7.40 -15.29 -16.07
C PRO A 185 6.19 -16.19 -15.81
N ASP A 186 6.36 -17.51 -15.85
CA ASP A 186 5.28 -18.49 -15.86
C ASP A 186 5.01 -19.13 -14.50
N HIS A 187 5.57 -18.59 -13.42
CA HIS A 187 5.36 -19.13 -12.07
C HIS A 187 4.01 -18.68 -11.50
N ARG A 188 3.10 -19.63 -11.30
CA ARG A 188 1.84 -19.48 -10.61
C ARG A 188 1.88 -20.05 -9.21
N SER A 189 1.29 -19.35 -8.25
CA SER A 189 1.26 -19.79 -6.84
C SER A 189 0.23 -20.90 -6.55
N GLY A 190 -0.57 -21.30 -7.56
CA GLY A 190 -1.60 -22.33 -7.41
C GLY A 190 -2.53 -22.45 -8.63
N PRO A 191 -3.67 -23.15 -8.51
CA PRO A 191 -4.61 -23.35 -9.59
C PRO A 191 -5.24 -22.02 -10.04
N PHE A 192 -5.62 -21.94 -11.32
CA PHE A 192 -6.29 -20.75 -11.85
C PHE A 192 -7.67 -20.57 -11.22
N LEU A 193 -7.92 -19.40 -10.63
CA LEU A 193 -9.20 -18.99 -10.10
C LEU A 193 -9.75 -17.80 -10.89
N SER A 194 -10.97 -17.93 -11.41
CA SER A 194 -11.67 -16.85 -12.10
C SER A 194 -12.12 -15.75 -11.13
N LEU A 195 -12.12 -14.49 -11.59
CA LEU A 195 -12.64 -13.34 -10.84
C LEU A 195 -14.18 -13.30 -10.78
N LYS A 196 -14.89 -14.17 -11.50
CA LYS A 196 -16.36 -14.21 -11.58
C LYS A 196 -17.09 -14.40 -10.24
N GLY A 197 -16.42 -14.81 -9.18
CA GLY A 197 -17.02 -14.97 -7.86
C GLY A 197 -16.67 -13.85 -6.87
N VAL A 198 -16.18 -12.71 -7.34
CA VAL A 198 -15.98 -11.51 -6.50
C VAL A 198 -17.26 -10.68 -6.57
N ASP A 199 -17.79 -10.34 -5.41
CA ASP A 199 -18.91 -9.42 -5.27
C ASP A 199 -18.39 -7.97 -5.33
N PHE A 200 -18.30 -7.42 -6.54
CA PHE A 200 -17.85 -6.05 -6.76
C PHE A 200 -18.84 -5.01 -6.21
N ILE A 201 -20.14 -5.32 -6.18
CA ILE A 201 -21.15 -4.41 -5.65
C ILE A 201 -21.00 -4.32 -4.13
N GLY A 202 -20.88 -5.44 -3.45
CA GLY A 202 -20.63 -5.47 -2.01
C GLY A 202 -19.33 -4.79 -1.62
N LEU A 203 -18.25 -4.95 -2.42
CA LEU A 203 -16.99 -4.25 -2.23
C LEU A 203 -17.13 -2.74 -2.37
N PHE A 204 -17.86 -2.27 -3.37
CA PHE A 204 -18.12 -0.85 -3.57
C PHE A 204 -18.93 -0.26 -2.40
N LEU A 205 -20.02 -0.92 -2.00
CA LEU A 205 -20.83 -0.48 -0.85
C LEU A 205 -20.03 -0.47 0.44
N TRP A 206 -19.20 -1.49 0.66
CA TRP A 206 -18.32 -1.57 1.83
C TRP A 206 -17.28 -0.45 1.84
N SER A 207 -16.65 -0.16 0.71
CA SER A 207 -15.69 0.95 0.62
C SER A 207 -16.35 2.30 0.81
N ALA A 208 -17.53 2.52 0.23
CA ALA A 208 -18.30 3.74 0.42
C ALA A 208 -18.70 3.94 1.89
N PHE A 209 -19.17 2.88 2.56
CA PHE A 209 -19.48 2.92 3.98
C PHE A 209 -18.26 3.28 4.85
N LEU A 210 -17.12 2.65 4.61
CA LEU A 210 -15.89 2.94 5.35
C LEU A 210 -15.42 4.38 5.14
N ILE A 211 -15.38 4.86 3.90
CA ILE A 211 -14.93 6.22 3.56
C ILE A 211 -15.88 7.26 4.16
N SER A 212 -17.21 7.04 4.06
CA SER A 212 -18.20 7.95 4.64
C SER A 212 -18.06 8.03 6.15
N GLY A 213 -17.91 6.88 6.83
CA GLY A 213 -17.70 6.84 8.28
C GLY A 213 -16.42 7.55 8.70
N MET A 214 -15.31 7.30 8.00
CA MET A 214 -14.04 7.97 8.27
C MET A 214 -14.11 9.47 8.01
N TRP A 215 -14.80 9.89 6.95
CA TRP A 215 -15.04 11.31 6.65
C TRP A 215 -15.83 11.98 7.79
N MET A 216 -16.89 11.36 8.23
CA MET A 216 -17.72 11.87 9.34
C MET A 216 -16.89 12.05 10.62
N PHE A 217 -16.02 11.09 10.97
CA PHE A 217 -15.18 11.20 12.16
C PHE A 217 -14.06 12.24 12.00
N THR A 218 -13.52 12.41 10.81
CA THR A 218 -12.43 13.37 10.56
C THR A 218 -12.92 14.82 10.56
N TYR A 219 -14.04 15.07 9.93
CA TYR A 219 -14.60 16.43 9.78
C TYR A 219 -15.71 16.76 10.77
N GLY A 220 -16.10 15.81 11.64
CA GLY A 220 -17.20 16.01 12.58
C GLY A 220 -17.02 17.24 13.46
N GLU A 221 -15.83 17.43 14.01
CA GLU A 221 -15.53 18.60 14.86
C GLU A 221 -15.50 19.91 14.05
N HIS A 222 -14.99 19.89 12.83
CA HIS A 222 -14.94 21.05 11.93
C HIS A 222 -16.34 21.54 11.53
N TYR A 223 -17.32 20.63 11.40
CA TYR A 223 -18.70 20.94 10.99
C TYR A 223 -19.71 20.85 12.13
N ASP A 224 -19.29 20.95 13.38
CA ASP A 224 -20.17 20.87 14.56
C ASP A 224 -21.07 19.63 14.62
N TRP A 225 -20.54 18.50 14.15
CA TRP A 225 -21.19 17.17 14.20
C TRP A 225 -22.63 17.20 13.64
N TRP A 226 -23.60 16.85 14.50
CA TRP A 226 -25.00 16.66 14.13
C TRP A 226 -25.77 17.96 13.86
N THR A 227 -25.21 19.12 14.09
CA THR A 227 -25.88 20.41 13.85
C THR A 227 -25.72 20.89 12.42
N SER A 228 -24.77 20.37 11.67
CA SER A 228 -24.50 20.78 10.29
C SER A 228 -25.22 19.88 9.27
N SER A 229 -25.87 20.53 8.28
CA SER A 229 -26.45 19.84 7.12
C SER A 229 -25.41 19.17 6.21
N THR A 230 -24.13 19.50 6.38
CA THR A 230 -23.02 18.95 5.58
C THR A 230 -22.65 17.52 6.00
N ILE A 231 -22.96 17.15 7.26
CA ILE A 231 -22.69 15.80 7.79
C ILE A 231 -23.82 14.83 7.50
N TRP A 232 -25.03 15.30 7.36
CA TRP A 232 -26.18 14.51 6.99
C TRP A 232 -26.30 14.43 5.46
#